data_35460f3c195312b4d0891bb653274666
#
_entry.id   35460f3c195312b4d0891bb653274666
#
_cell.length_a   1.000
_cell.length_b   1.000
_cell.length_c   1.000
_cell.angle_alpha   90.00
_cell.angle_beta   90.00
_cell.angle_gamma   90.00
#
_symmetry.space_group_name_H-M   'P 1'
#
loop_
_entity.id
_entity.type
_entity.pdbx_description
1 polymer ?
#
loop_
_entity_poly.entity_id
_entity_poly.type
_entity_poly.pdbx_seq_one_letter_code
_entity_poly.pdbx_strand_id
1 'polypeptide(L)'
;MSALDVSIQAQVVNMLTDLQAARGIAMIFISHDLKVVRQVSHEVAVMYLGNVVEQGDPDAIFAEPVHPSARALVSAIPTPGRRRHQRIVLSGDPPNPADRPSGCAFHPRCPVAVAACRTEVPTLQPMPDGRIVACHLAQDHDLRLAA
;
A
#
# COMPACT_ATOMS: atom_id res chain seq x y z
N MET A 1 -14.54 1.89 16.59
CA MET A 1 -14.89 0.73 15.75
C MET A 1 -16.12 1.11 14.96
N SER A 2 -16.01 1.40 13.68
CA SER A 2 -17.17 1.68 12.83
C SER A 2 -17.83 0.34 12.50
N ALA A 3 -18.89 0.00 13.23
CA ALA A 3 -19.77 -1.12 12.91
C ALA A 3 -20.81 -0.66 11.88
N LEU A 4 -20.37 -0.12 10.76
CA LEU A 4 -21.22 -0.13 9.57
C LEU A 4 -21.27 -1.58 9.11
N ASP A 5 -22.48 -2.14 9.12
CA ASP A 5 -22.75 -3.46 8.58
C ASP A 5 -22.16 -3.56 7.18
N VAL A 6 -21.52 -4.66 6.84
CA VAL A 6 -20.84 -4.86 5.54
C VAL A 6 -21.80 -4.55 4.38
N SER A 7 -23.09 -4.80 4.56
CA SER A 7 -24.14 -4.48 3.58
C SER A 7 -24.32 -2.97 3.37
N ILE A 8 -24.27 -2.19 4.43
CA ILE A 8 -24.40 -0.72 4.36
C ILE A 8 -23.15 -0.11 3.72
N GLN A 9 -21.98 -0.63 4.06
CA GLN A 9 -20.74 -0.18 3.44
C GLN A 9 -20.75 -0.41 1.92
N ALA A 10 -21.20 -1.58 1.47
CA ALA A 10 -21.34 -1.87 0.05
C ALA A 10 -22.32 -0.93 -0.67
N GLN A 11 -23.45 -0.62 -0.03
CA GLN A 11 -24.43 0.33 -0.59
C GLN A 11 -23.88 1.73 -0.74
N VAL A 12 -23.15 2.23 0.27
CA VAL A 12 -22.50 3.55 0.21
C VAL A 12 -21.45 3.60 -0.89
N VAL A 13 -20.63 2.56 -1.01
CA VAL A 13 -19.62 2.44 -2.06
C VAL A 13 -20.24 2.47 -3.45
N ASN A 14 -21.30 1.67 -3.69
CA ASN A 14 -21.99 1.66 -4.96
C ASN A 14 -22.60 3.06 -5.29
N MET A 15 -23.26 3.68 -4.33
CA MET A 15 -23.82 5.03 -4.50
C MET A 15 -22.74 6.07 -4.87
N LEU A 16 -21.55 6.01 -4.24
CA LEU A 16 -20.44 6.91 -4.56
C LEU A 16 -19.90 6.65 -5.98
N THR A 17 -19.78 5.39 -6.38
CA THR A 17 -19.35 5.00 -7.74
C THR A 17 -20.35 5.48 -8.79
N ASP A 18 -21.65 5.28 -8.55
CA ASP A 18 -22.73 5.75 -9.45
C ASP A 18 -22.71 7.28 -9.57
N LEU A 19 -22.52 8.00 -8.46
CA LEU A 19 -22.42 9.46 -8.44
C LEU A 19 -21.21 9.95 -9.23
N GLN A 20 -20.06 9.27 -9.07
CA GLN A 20 -18.85 9.59 -9.83
C GLN A 20 -19.09 9.45 -11.34
N ALA A 21 -19.66 8.32 -11.76
CA ALA A 21 -19.96 8.06 -13.15
C ALA A 21 -20.96 9.06 -13.73
N ALA A 22 -22.04 9.37 -12.97
CA ALA A 22 -23.09 10.28 -13.41
C ALA A 22 -22.66 11.75 -13.50
N ARG A 23 -21.72 12.18 -12.67
CA ARG A 23 -21.31 13.58 -12.56
C ARG A 23 -19.93 13.87 -13.13
N GLY A 24 -19.13 12.85 -13.48
CA GLY A 24 -17.76 13.01 -13.98
C GLY A 24 -16.81 13.66 -12.95
N ILE A 25 -17.06 13.45 -11.66
CA ILE A 25 -16.25 14.04 -10.58
C ILE A 25 -15.06 13.17 -10.25
N ALA A 26 -13.93 13.81 -9.89
CA ALA A 26 -12.81 13.12 -9.26
C ALA A 26 -13.06 12.99 -7.75
N MET A 27 -12.73 11.82 -7.18
CA MET A 27 -12.86 11.56 -5.75
C MET A 27 -11.55 11.08 -5.17
N ILE A 28 -11.22 11.54 -3.96
CA ILE A 28 -10.16 10.97 -3.13
C ILE A 28 -10.83 10.15 -2.04
N PHE A 29 -10.51 8.86 -2.01
CA PHE A 29 -11.06 7.90 -1.05
C PHE A 29 -9.96 7.40 -0.11
N ILE A 30 -10.13 7.62 1.20
CA ILE A 30 -9.17 7.17 2.21
C ILE A 30 -9.85 6.10 3.06
N SER A 31 -9.30 4.90 3.08
CA SER A 31 -9.83 3.78 3.84
C SER A 31 -8.73 2.84 4.31
N HIS A 32 -9.01 2.11 5.38
CA HIS A 32 -8.23 0.97 5.82
C HIS A 32 -8.77 -0.37 5.26
N ASP A 33 -9.93 -0.36 4.62
CA ASP A 33 -10.49 -1.53 3.94
C ASP A 33 -9.93 -1.61 2.52
N LEU A 34 -8.89 -2.42 2.38
CA LEU A 34 -8.17 -2.59 1.13
C LEU A 34 -9.01 -3.22 0.02
N LYS A 35 -10.04 -4.00 0.35
CA LYS A 35 -10.95 -4.60 -0.64
C LYS A 35 -11.81 -3.54 -1.30
N VAL A 36 -12.33 -2.62 -0.49
CA VAL A 36 -13.10 -1.49 -0.98
C VAL A 36 -12.21 -0.57 -1.82
N VAL A 37 -11.02 -0.23 -1.33
CA VAL A 37 -10.06 0.59 -2.08
C VAL A 37 -9.80 -0.01 -3.46
N ARG A 38 -9.52 -1.31 -3.55
CA ARG A 38 -9.30 -1.99 -4.83
C ARG A 38 -10.50 -1.90 -5.78
N GLN A 39 -11.72 -1.95 -5.23
CA GLN A 39 -12.96 -1.98 -6.03
C GLN A 39 -13.29 -0.62 -6.63
N VAL A 40 -13.03 0.48 -5.90
CA VAL A 40 -13.52 1.82 -6.28
C VAL A 40 -12.46 2.73 -6.88
N SER A 41 -11.18 2.40 -6.72
CA SER A 41 -10.10 3.29 -7.11
C SER A 41 -9.59 2.96 -8.50
N HIS A 42 -9.34 4.02 -9.30
CA HIS A 42 -8.62 3.91 -10.57
C HIS A 42 -7.10 3.98 -10.37
N GLU A 43 -6.68 4.58 -9.26
CA GLU A 43 -5.30 4.69 -8.85
C GLU A 43 -5.22 4.58 -7.32
N VAL A 44 -4.20 3.91 -6.81
CA VAL A 44 -3.97 3.73 -5.36
C VAL A 44 -2.62 4.31 -4.98
N ALA A 45 -2.59 5.10 -3.92
CA ALA A 45 -1.37 5.54 -3.27
C ALA A 45 -1.25 4.88 -1.88
N VAL A 46 -0.22 4.06 -1.70
CA VAL A 46 0.12 3.48 -0.40
C VAL A 46 0.99 4.47 0.36
N MET A 47 0.59 4.77 1.58
CA MET A 47 1.30 5.73 2.43
C MET A 47 1.91 5.07 3.66
N TYR A 48 3.06 5.57 4.09
CA TYR A 48 3.69 5.21 5.35
C TYR A 48 4.24 6.45 6.05
N LEU A 49 3.82 6.69 7.30
CA LEU A 49 4.18 7.89 8.08
C LEU A 49 4.08 9.21 7.27
N GLY A 50 2.98 9.39 6.52
CA GLY A 50 2.70 10.61 5.77
C GLY A 50 3.46 10.76 4.43
N ASN A 51 4.24 9.75 4.02
CA ASN A 51 4.89 9.72 2.71
C ASN A 51 4.22 8.68 1.82
N VAL A 52 4.05 9.00 0.53
CA VAL A 52 3.68 8.02 -0.48
C VAL A 52 4.88 7.12 -0.73
N VAL A 53 4.70 5.81 -0.59
CA VAL A 53 5.77 4.81 -0.78
C VAL A 53 5.60 4.00 -2.06
N GLU A 54 4.37 3.85 -2.53
CA GLU A 54 4.04 3.19 -3.79
C GLU A 54 2.73 3.74 -4.33
N GLN A 55 2.63 4.00 -5.64
CA GLN A 55 1.42 4.50 -6.29
C GLN A 55 1.29 3.92 -7.68
N GLY A 56 0.07 3.63 -8.11
CA GLY A 56 -0.23 3.13 -9.44
C GLY A 56 -1.56 2.38 -9.52
N ASP A 57 -1.67 1.56 -10.55
CA ASP A 57 -2.85 0.74 -10.82
C ASP A 57 -3.17 -0.18 -9.63
N PRO A 58 -4.43 -0.23 -9.17
CA PRO A 58 -4.84 -1.07 -8.04
C PRO A 58 -4.49 -2.53 -8.25
N ASP A 59 -4.79 -3.10 -9.42
CA ASP A 59 -4.58 -4.53 -9.66
C ASP A 59 -3.09 -4.88 -9.63
N ALA A 60 -2.22 -4.01 -10.15
CA ALA A 60 -0.77 -4.19 -10.08
C ALA A 60 -0.26 -4.15 -8.63
N ILE A 61 -0.72 -3.17 -7.82
CA ILE A 61 -0.31 -3.05 -6.41
C ILE A 61 -0.81 -4.22 -5.58
N PHE A 62 -2.05 -4.69 -5.80
CA PHE A 62 -2.61 -5.79 -5.01
C PHE A 62 -2.12 -7.17 -5.46
N ALA A 63 -1.72 -7.33 -6.72
CA ALA A 63 -1.15 -8.58 -7.22
C ALA A 63 0.32 -8.75 -6.80
N GLU A 64 1.13 -7.72 -6.99
CA GLU A 64 2.57 -7.77 -6.81
C GLU A 64 3.11 -6.41 -6.28
N PRO A 65 2.85 -6.09 -4.99
CA PRO A 65 3.36 -4.85 -4.42
C PRO A 65 4.89 -4.85 -4.41
N VAL A 66 5.51 -3.70 -4.72
CA VAL A 66 6.97 -3.56 -4.80
C VAL A 66 7.53 -3.11 -3.45
N HIS A 67 6.98 -2.04 -2.85
CA HIS A 67 7.51 -1.54 -1.59
C HIS A 67 7.26 -2.53 -0.44
N PRO A 68 8.26 -2.84 0.42
CA PRO A 68 8.10 -3.82 1.49
C PRO A 68 6.95 -3.54 2.47
N SER A 69 6.60 -2.27 2.74
CA SER A 69 5.43 -1.96 3.56
C SER A 69 4.11 -2.25 2.84
N ALA A 70 4.03 -2.04 1.52
CA ALA A 70 2.87 -2.39 0.72
C ALA A 70 2.68 -3.91 0.67
N ARG A 71 3.77 -4.67 0.53
CA ARG A 71 3.75 -6.15 0.63
C ARG A 71 3.18 -6.64 1.95
N ALA A 72 3.67 -6.09 3.07
CA ALA A 72 3.17 -6.45 4.38
C ALA A 72 1.69 -6.12 4.53
N LEU A 73 1.26 -4.95 4.03
CA LEU A 73 -0.13 -4.50 4.06
C LEU A 73 -1.03 -5.43 3.24
N VAL A 74 -0.67 -5.73 1.99
CA VAL A 74 -1.44 -6.61 1.11
C VAL A 74 -1.46 -8.06 1.62
N SER A 75 -0.35 -8.54 2.22
CA SER A 75 -0.28 -9.88 2.81
C SER A 75 -1.25 -10.09 3.97
N ALA A 76 -1.68 -9.02 4.61
CA ALA A 76 -2.64 -9.06 5.71
C ALA A 76 -4.10 -9.20 5.26
N ILE A 77 -4.40 -9.09 3.96
CA ILE A 77 -5.76 -9.22 3.41
C ILE A 77 -6.21 -10.68 3.47
N PRO A 78 -7.31 -11.00 4.18
CA PRO A 78 -7.86 -12.36 4.19
C PRO A 78 -8.37 -12.73 2.78
N THR A 79 -7.78 -13.75 2.18
CA THR A 79 -8.20 -14.26 0.85
C THR A 79 -8.82 -15.65 1.04
N PRO A 80 -10.15 -15.82 0.82
CA PRO A 80 -10.79 -17.12 0.89
C PRO A 80 -10.21 -18.08 -0.17
N GLY A 81 -9.93 -19.34 0.22
CA GLY A 81 -9.56 -20.41 -0.70
C GLY A 81 -8.11 -20.47 -1.17
N ARG A 82 -7.28 -19.47 -0.89
CA ARG A 82 -5.83 -19.61 -1.04
C ARG A 82 -5.23 -20.21 0.23
N ARG A 83 -4.33 -21.19 0.06
CA ARG A 83 -3.46 -21.63 1.16
C ARG A 83 -2.89 -20.39 1.81
N ARG A 84 -2.89 -20.31 3.15
CA ARG A 84 -2.37 -19.18 3.91
C ARG A 84 -1.05 -18.72 3.29
N HIS A 85 -1.10 -17.65 2.49
CA HIS A 85 0.10 -16.90 2.20
C HIS A 85 0.67 -16.53 3.55
N GLN A 86 1.95 -16.81 3.77
CA GLN A 86 2.59 -16.45 5.02
C GLN A 86 2.42 -14.94 5.17
N ARG A 87 1.58 -14.57 6.13
CA ARG A 87 1.39 -13.15 6.48
C ARG A 87 2.76 -12.61 6.87
N ILE A 88 3.19 -11.55 6.20
CA ILE A 88 4.44 -10.86 6.54
C ILE A 88 4.22 -10.18 7.88
N VAL A 89 4.87 -10.70 8.93
CA VAL A 89 4.84 -10.11 10.27
C VAL A 89 6.03 -9.19 10.38
N LEU A 90 5.77 -7.89 10.45
CA LEU A 90 6.80 -6.89 10.64
C LEU A 90 7.28 -6.90 12.09
N SER A 91 8.60 -6.84 12.29
CA SER A 91 9.20 -6.71 13.61
C SER A 91 9.07 -5.28 14.16
N GLY A 92 8.99 -5.17 15.47
CA GLY A 92 8.94 -3.89 16.19
C GLY A 92 7.64 -3.11 16.03
N ASP A 93 7.50 -2.08 16.85
CA ASP A 93 6.35 -1.18 16.82
C ASP A 93 6.47 -0.13 15.69
N PRO A 94 5.33 0.38 15.18
CA PRO A 94 5.35 1.52 14.28
C PRO A 94 6.07 2.72 14.92
N PRO A 95 7.01 3.36 14.21
CA PRO A 95 7.64 4.56 14.73
C PRO A 95 6.64 5.68 15.01
N ASN A 96 6.98 6.55 15.97
CA ASN A 96 6.16 7.72 16.25
C ASN A 96 6.16 8.67 15.03
N PRO A 97 4.99 9.08 14.52
CA PRO A 97 4.91 10.03 13.40
C PRO A 97 5.57 11.39 13.69
N ALA A 98 5.66 11.79 14.98
CA ALA A 98 6.31 13.03 15.40
C ALA A 98 7.85 12.90 15.45
N ASP A 99 8.38 11.67 15.57
CA ASP A 99 9.81 11.38 15.59
C ASP A 99 10.14 10.36 14.51
N ARG A 100 10.19 10.85 13.27
CA ARG A 100 10.40 10.01 12.10
C ARG A 100 11.84 9.51 12.03
N PRO A 101 12.05 8.22 11.72
CA PRO A 101 13.37 7.70 11.44
C PRO A 101 14.05 8.48 10.29
N SER A 102 15.37 8.66 10.38
CA SER A 102 16.18 9.22 9.29
C SER A 102 16.12 8.32 8.05
N GLY A 103 16.36 8.89 6.88
CA GLY A 103 16.34 8.14 5.62
C GLY A 103 14.94 7.61 5.27
N CYS A 104 14.86 6.36 4.85
CA CYS A 104 13.59 5.69 4.58
C CYS A 104 12.83 5.47 5.89
N ALA A 105 11.66 6.07 6.05
CA ALA A 105 10.87 5.97 7.28
C ALA A 105 10.49 4.53 7.65
N PHE A 106 10.49 3.61 6.68
CA PHE A 106 10.19 2.20 6.91
C PHE A 106 11.40 1.35 7.31
N HIS A 107 12.64 1.88 7.19
CA HIS A 107 13.87 1.09 7.39
C HIS A 107 13.94 0.31 8.70
N PRO A 108 13.44 0.80 9.87
CA PRO A 108 13.54 0.05 11.12
C PRO A 108 12.73 -1.25 11.13
N ARG A 109 11.74 -1.35 10.25
CA ARG A 109 10.84 -2.50 10.14
C ARG A 109 10.99 -3.25 8.81
N CYS A 110 11.91 -2.79 7.96
CA CYS A 110 12.13 -3.36 6.64
C CYS A 110 13.03 -4.59 6.72
N PRO A 111 12.57 -5.79 6.31
CA PRO A 111 13.37 -7.02 6.40
C PRO A 111 14.57 -7.01 5.42
N VAL A 112 14.55 -6.12 4.42
CA VAL A 112 15.58 -6.01 3.38
C VAL A 112 16.30 -4.66 3.41
N ALA A 113 16.28 -3.96 4.55
CA ALA A 113 16.93 -2.65 4.68
C ALA A 113 18.44 -2.72 4.45
N VAL A 114 18.95 -1.84 3.57
CA VAL A 114 20.38 -1.65 3.29
C VAL A 114 20.90 -0.39 3.98
N ALA A 115 22.21 -0.16 3.94
CA ALA A 115 22.83 1.01 4.61
C ALA A 115 22.25 2.35 4.14
N ALA A 116 22.04 2.52 2.83
CA ALA A 116 21.44 3.73 2.26
C ALA A 116 20.06 4.05 2.85
N CYS A 117 19.25 3.02 3.19
CA CYS A 117 17.94 3.21 3.79
C CYS A 117 17.98 3.94 5.14
N ARG A 118 19.11 3.96 5.83
CA ARG A 118 19.26 4.62 7.14
C ARG A 118 19.57 6.11 7.03
N THR A 119 20.18 6.52 5.94
CA THR A 119 20.72 7.89 5.75
C THR A 119 20.03 8.68 4.65
N GLU A 120 19.49 8.00 3.64
CA GLU A 120 18.94 8.65 2.46
C GLU A 120 17.43 8.41 2.35
N VAL A 121 16.68 9.50 2.10
CA VAL A 121 15.24 9.42 1.85
C VAL A 121 15.02 8.96 0.41
N PRO A 122 14.37 7.81 0.17
CA PRO A 122 14.11 7.37 -1.20
C PRO A 122 13.09 8.30 -1.88
N THR A 123 13.37 8.65 -3.13
CA THR A 123 12.45 9.41 -3.97
C THR A 123 11.54 8.47 -4.74
N LEU A 124 10.35 8.95 -5.11
CA LEU A 124 9.45 8.22 -6.01
C LEU A 124 10.10 8.08 -7.39
N GLN A 125 10.29 6.85 -7.83
CA GLN A 125 10.90 6.53 -9.13
C GLN A 125 9.91 5.71 -9.98
N PRO A 126 9.85 5.98 -11.29
CA PRO A 126 8.98 5.24 -12.19
C PRO A 126 9.46 3.79 -12.36
N MET A 127 8.50 2.86 -12.41
CA MET A 127 8.71 1.46 -12.70
C MET A 127 8.28 1.15 -14.15
N PRO A 128 8.80 0.06 -14.75
CA PRO A 128 8.45 -0.31 -16.14
C PRO A 128 6.96 -0.57 -16.36
N ASP A 129 6.22 -0.91 -15.33
CA ASP A 129 4.78 -1.19 -15.35
C ASP A 129 3.91 0.06 -15.09
N GLY A 130 4.51 1.25 -15.07
CA GLY A 130 3.82 2.52 -14.89
C GLY A 130 3.59 2.94 -13.44
N ARG A 131 3.91 2.09 -12.47
CA ARG A 131 3.89 2.48 -11.05
C ARG A 131 5.03 3.44 -10.71
N ILE A 132 4.89 4.14 -9.58
CA ILE A 132 5.98 4.91 -8.99
C ILE A 132 6.22 4.42 -7.56
N VAL A 133 7.48 4.22 -7.18
CA VAL A 133 7.86 3.59 -5.91
C VAL A 133 9.02 4.34 -5.25
N ALA A 134 8.90 4.62 -3.95
CA ALA A 134 9.95 5.23 -3.14
C ALA A 134 10.73 4.16 -2.36
N CYS A 135 11.58 3.41 -3.04
CA CYS A 135 12.42 2.39 -2.44
C CYS A 135 13.77 2.32 -3.13
N HIS A 136 14.87 2.31 -2.37
CA HIS A 136 16.23 2.18 -2.93
C HIS A 136 16.43 0.88 -3.70
N LEU A 137 15.67 -0.16 -3.37
CA LEU A 137 15.77 -1.49 -3.96
C LEU A 137 14.63 -1.78 -4.96
N ALA A 138 13.83 -0.76 -5.36
CA ALA A 138 12.65 -0.98 -6.20
C ALA A 138 12.97 -1.62 -7.56
N GLN A 139 14.17 -1.39 -8.09
CA GLN A 139 14.63 -1.92 -9.37
C GLN A 139 15.42 -3.24 -9.23
N ASP A 140 15.74 -3.65 -7.99
CA ASP A 140 16.45 -4.90 -7.76
C ASP A 140 15.52 -6.10 -7.90
N HIS A 141 15.90 -6.99 -8.81
CA HIS A 141 15.15 -8.22 -9.09
C HIS A 141 15.00 -9.12 -7.84
N ASP A 142 15.93 -9.02 -6.88
CA ASP A 142 15.97 -9.81 -5.65
C ASP A 142 14.87 -9.45 -4.65
N LEU A 143 14.32 -8.24 -4.70
CA LEU A 143 13.15 -7.88 -3.89
C LEU A 143 11.90 -8.69 -4.24
N ARG A 144 11.82 -9.20 -5.48
CA ARG A 144 10.69 -10.01 -5.94
C ARG A 144 10.75 -11.45 -5.43
N LEU A 145 11.93 -11.92 -5.03
CA LEU A 145 12.17 -13.30 -4.59
C LEU A 145 12.15 -13.49 -3.07
N ALA A 146 12.18 -12.41 -2.29
CA ALA A 146 12.17 -12.44 -0.82
C ALA A 146 10.74 -12.40 -0.23
N ALA A 147 9.79 -13.07 -0.87
CA ALA A 147 8.40 -13.17 -0.43
C ALA A 147 8.04 -14.59 0.00
#